data_d088ddb508502c360c95cd6e17496bb7
#
_entry.id   d088ddb508502c360c95cd6e17496bb7
#
_cell.length_a   1.000
_cell.length_b   1.000
_cell.length_c   1.000
_cell.angle_alpha   90.00
_cell.angle_beta   90.00
_cell.angle_gamma   90.00
#
_symmetry.space_group_name_H-M   'P 1'
#
loop_
_entity.id
_entity.type
_entity.pdbx_description
1 polymer ?
#
loop_
_entity_poly.entity_id
_entity_poly.type
_entity_poly.pdbx_seq_one_letter_code
_entity_poly.pdbx_strand_id
1 'polypeptide(L)'
;MTKHIHAELMMQYAEDAMKTDAPWLLWEYRTEGKWKQCTSHPSWAKSVPFRRKPEFIKVCDYEFPRPFANHPLDVGDMYWCVLYGDDGFTVYEKRWTDSVEDNRIMRTNLLHLEKKNAQQHADVLNKIHKGETE
;
A
#
# COMPACT_ATOMS: atom_id res chain seq x y z
N MET A 1 -4.44 -14.92 27.12
CA MET A 1 -5.49 -14.82 26.07
C MET A 1 -4.86 -14.27 24.79
N THR A 2 -5.09 -14.94 23.67
CA THR A 2 -4.53 -14.54 22.39
C THR A 2 -5.55 -13.70 21.62
N LYS A 3 -5.14 -12.56 21.08
CA LYS A 3 -6.06 -11.75 20.27
C LYS A 3 -6.41 -12.47 18.97
N HIS A 4 -7.58 -12.16 18.41
CA HIS A 4 -7.98 -12.70 17.12
C HIS A 4 -6.98 -12.31 16.04
N ILE A 5 -6.67 -13.22 15.10
CA ILE A 5 -5.68 -13.00 14.06
C ILE A 5 -6.00 -11.75 13.20
N HIS A 6 -7.29 -11.44 13.03
CA HIS A 6 -7.73 -10.28 12.26
C HIS A 6 -8.15 -9.09 13.13
N ALA A 7 -7.81 -9.08 14.44
CA ALA A 7 -8.29 -8.04 15.36
C ALA A 7 -8.00 -6.61 14.88
N GLU A 8 -6.79 -6.36 14.37
CA GLU A 8 -6.41 -5.03 13.89
C GLU A 8 -7.20 -4.62 12.65
N LEU A 9 -7.43 -5.56 11.73
CA LEU A 9 -8.22 -5.32 10.53
C LEU A 9 -9.68 -5.10 10.88
N MET A 10 -10.20 -5.82 11.87
CA MET A 10 -11.57 -5.64 12.36
C MET A 10 -11.77 -4.23 12.89
N MET A 11 -10.79 -3.67 13.58
CA MET A 11 -10.84 -2.29 14.07
C MET A 11 -10.87 -1.29 12.90
N GLN A 12 -10.05 -1.51 11.88
CA GLN A 12 -10.04 -0.66 10.69
C GLN A 12 -11.39 -0.73 9.96
N TYR A 13 -11.96 -1.91 9.87
CA TYR A 13 -13.26 -2.10 9.27
C TYR A 13 -14.35 -1.34 10.04
N ALA A 14 -14.31 -1.39 11.37
CA ALA A 14 -15.24 -0.64 12.19
C ALA A 14 -15.14 0.88 11.95
N GLU A 15 -13.93 1.40 11.75
CA GLU A 15 -13.72 2.79 11.41
C GLU A 15 -14.35 3.12 10.05
N ASP A 16 -14.19 2.24 9.06
CA ASP A 16 -14.81 2.41 7.75
C ASP A 16 -16.33 2.39 7.86
N ALA A 17 -16.87 1.51 8.71
CA ALA A 17 -18.32 1.41 8.94
C ALA A 17 -18.92 2.69 9.55
N MET A 18 -18.10 3.50 10.19
CA MET A 18 -18.55 4.80 10.72
C MET A 18 -18.66 5.86 9.62
N LYS A 19 -18.07 5.60 8.45
CA LYS A 19 -17.99 6.58 7.35
C LYS A 19 -18.90 6.25 6.19
N THR A 20 -19.33 4.99 6.05
CA THR A 20 -20.13 4.56 4.91
C THR A 20 -21.09 3.43 5.32
N ASP A 21 -22.24 3.37 4.66
CA ASP A 21 -23.22 2.29 4.88
C ASP A 21 -22.79 0.97 4.26
N ALA A 22 -21.81 1.01 3.35
CA ALA A 22 -21.34 -0.19 2.66
C ALA A 22 -19.81 -0.33 2.81
N PRO A 23 -19.31 -0.49 4.06
CA PRO A 23 -17.87 -0.55 4.29
C PRO A 23 -17.18 -1.73 3.61
N TRP A 24 -17.90 -2.82 3.36
CA TRP A 24 -17.32 -3.97 2.67
C TRP A 24 -16.85 -3.66 1.26
N LEU A 25 -17.34 -2.62 0.62
CA LEU A 25 -16.89 -2.22 -0.70
C LEU A 25 -15.44 -1.73 -0.72
N LEU A 26 -14.89 -1.38 0.45
CA LEU A 26 -13.52 -0.94 0.62
C LEU A 26 -12.57 -2.10 0.92
N TRP A 27 -13.08 -3.33 0.99
CA TRP A 27 -12.31 -4.48 1.46
C TRP A 27 -12.33 -5.63 0.47
N GLU A 28 -11.28 -6.46 0.58
CA GLU A 28 -11.11 -7.64 -0.24
C GLU A 28 -10.74 -8.84 0.62
N TYR A 29 -11.05 -10.03 0.13
CA TYR A 29 -10.63 -11.28 0.73
C TYR A 29 -9.90 -12.12 -0.31
N ARG A 30 -9.02 -13.02 0.17
CA ARG A 30 -8.24 -13.86 -0.72
C ARG A 30 -8.80 -15.28 -0.76
N THR A 31 -9.07 -15.75 -1.96
CA THR A 31 -9.50 -17.14 -2.20
C THR A 31 -8.91 -17.60 -3.54
N GLU A 32 -8.52 -18.88 -3.58
CA GLU A 32 -7.93 -19.47 -4.78
C GLU A 32 -6.73 -18.68 -5.31
N GLY A 33 -5.95 -18.10 -4.39
CA GLY A 33 -4.77 -17.31 -4.75
C GLY A 33 -5.04 -15.93 -5.31
N LYS A 34 -6.30 -15.48 -5.31
CA LYS A 34 -6.69 -14.18 -5.85
C LYS A 34 -7.44 -13.35 -4.82
N TRP A 35 -7.26 -12.04 -4.88
CA TRP A 35 -8.03 -11.10 -4.07
C TRP A 35 -9.35 -10.80 -4.78
N LYS A 36 -10.44 -10.90 -4.03
CA LYS A 36 -11.80 -10.63 -4.54
C LYS A 36 -12.48 -9.58 -3.68
N GLN A 37 -13.33 -8.77 -4.32
CA GLN A 37 -14.14 -7.77 -3.65
C GLN A 37 -15.09 -8.42 -2.67
N CYS A 38 -15.16 -7.90 -1.45
CA CYS A 38 -16.18 -8.31 -0.49
C CYS A 38 -17.56 -7.84 -0.98
N THR A 39 -18.56 -8.71 -0.87
CA THR A 39 -19.94 -8.42 -1.28
C THR A 39 -20.88 -8.25 -0.08
N SER A 40 -20.35 -8.48 1.11
CA SER A 40 -21.05 -8.32 2.38
C SER A 40 -20.01 -8.12 3.47
N HIS A 41 -20.47 -7.94 4.71
CA HIS A 41 -19.54 -7.82 5.84
C HIS A 41 -18.62 -9.04 5.90
N PRO A 42 -17.29 -8.83 6.09
CA PRO A 42 -16.35 -9.94 6.21
C PRO A 42 -16.73 -10.88 7.35
N SER A 43 -16.53 -12.17 7.13
CA SER A 43 -16.79 -13.18 8.16
C SER A 43 -15.67 -13.25 9.19
N TRP A 44 -14.52 -12.68 8.87
CA TRP A 44 -13.29 -12.71 9.69
C TRP A 44 -12.83 -14.13 10.03
N ALA A 45 -13.10 -15.07 9.11
CA ALA A 45 -12.63 -16.45 9.27
C ALA A 45 -11.11 -16.45 9.38
N LYS A 46 -10.58 -17.22 10.34
CA LYS A 46 -9.14 -17.28 10.60
C LYS A 46 -8.33 -17.81 9.41
N SER A 47 -8.94 -18.64 8.58
CA SER A 47 -8.29 -19.23 7.41
C SER A 47 -8.32 -18.36 6.17
N VAL A 48 -9.01 -17.22 6.22
CA VAL A 48 -9.18 -16.33 5.05
C VAL A 48 -8.43 -15.04 5.29
N PRO A 49 -7.47 -14.67 4.41
CA PRO A 49 -6.83 -13.35 4.47
C PRO A 49 -7.81 -12.27 4.03
N PHE A 50 -7.76 -11.14 4.71
CA PHE A 50 -8.55 -9.95 4.40
C PHE A 50 -7.62 -8.75 4.28
N ARG A 51 -8.01 -7.76 3.46
CA ARG A 51 -7.29 -6.50 3.38
C ARG A 51 -8.21 -5.38 2.93
N ARG A 52 -7.86 -4.15 3.30
CA ARG A 52 -8.48 -2.97 2.68
C ARG A 52 -7.95 -2.87 1.24
N LYS A 53 -8.81 -2.52 0.29
CA LYS A 53 -8.38 -2.34 -1.10
C LYS A 53 -7.22 -1.36 -1.16
N PRO A 54 -6.20 -1.63 -2.01
CA PRO A 54 -5.15 -0.66 -2.23
C PRO A 54 -5.72 0.67 -2.73
N GLU A 55 -5.29 1.76 -2.11
CA GLU A 55 -5.66 3.09 -2.56
C GLU A 55 -4.72 3.53 -3.67
N PHE A 56 -5.25 4.29 -4.63
CA PHE A 56 -4.47 4.83 -5.73
C PHE A 56 -4.49 6.35 -5.66
N ILE A 57 -3.35 6.94 -6.01
CA ILE A 57 -3.23 8.39 -6.19
C ILE A 57 -3.37 8.66 -7.68
N LYS A 58 -4.23 9.62 -8.04
CA LYS A 58 -4.43 10.00 -9.43
C LYS A 58 -3.88 11.40 -9.65
N VAL A 59 -3.01 11.54 -10.65
CA VAL A 59 -2.45 12.82 -11.07
C VAL A 59 -2.64 12.93 -12.58
N CYS A 60 -3.45 13.89 -13.02
CA CYS A 60 -3.91 13.96 -14.41
C CYS A 60 -4.58 12.65 -14.79
N ASP A 61 -4.11 11.98 -15.83
CA ASP A 61 -4.65 10.67 -16.24
C ASP A 61 -3.82 9.50 -15.74
N TYR A 62 -2.86 9.76 -14.85
CA TYR A 62 -1.97 8.73 -14.32
C TYR A 62 -2.41 8.30 -12.92
N GLU A 63 -2.30 7.02 -12.67
CA GLU A 63 -2.58 6.44 -11.36
C GLU A 63 -1.41 5.59 -10.88
N PHE A 64 -1.13 5.64 -9.60
CA PHE A 64 -0.16 4.75 -8.97
C PHE A 64 -0.62 4.40 -7.55
N PRO A 65 -0.22 3.23 -7.05
CA PRO A 65 -0.60 2.83 -5.70
C PRO A 65 -0.06 3.79 -4.65
N ARG A 66 -0.86 4.07 -3.62
CA ARG A 66 -0.45 4.94 -2.52
C ARG A 66 0.78 4.34 -1.83
N PRO A 67 1.84 5.13 -1.63
CA PRO A 67 3.00 4.65 -0.88
C PRO A 67 2.65 4.24 0.55
N PHE A 68 3.40 3.28 1.06
CA PHE A 68 3.27 2.85 2.46
C PHE A 68 3.81 3.96 3.36
N ALA A 69 3.04 4.33 4.38
CA ALA A 69 3.43 5.39 5.31
C ALA A 69 2.71 5.23 6.65
N ASN A 70 3.23 5.91 7.68
CA ASN A 70 2.61 6.01 9.00
C ASN A 70 2.60 4.72 9.81
N HIS A 71 3.32 3.69 9.37
CA HIS A 71 3.49 2.46 10.14
C HIS A 71 4.97 2.11 10.18
N PRO A 72 5.53 1.84 11.35
CA PRO A 72 6.92 1.41 11.40
C PRO A 72 7.07 0.02 10.77
N LEU A 73 8.17 -0.17 10.06
CA LEU A 73 8.58 -1.49 9.62
C LEU A 73 9.48 -2.10 10.70
N ASP A 74 9.56 -3.41 10.72
CA ASP A 74 10.49 -4.11 11.60
C ASP A 74 11.88 -4.15 10.95
N VAL A 75 12.90 -4.06 11.75
CA VAL A 75 14.29 -4.17 11.26
C VAL A 75 14.43 -5.52 10.54
N GLY A 76 14.90 -5.47 9.30
CA GLY A 76 15.03 -6.63 8.44
C GLY A 76 13.95 -6.76 7.38
N ASP A 77 12.85 -6.01 7.49
CA ASP A 77 11.81 -6.03 6.47
C ASP A 77 12.34 -5.43 5.17
N MET A 78 11.98 -6.07 4.07
CA MET A 78 12.34 -5.59 2.74
C MET A 78 11.30 -4.58 2.26
N TYR A 79 11.77 -3.56 1.56
CA TYR A 79 10.87 -2.60 0.91
C TYR A 79 11.51 -2.12 -0.39
N TRP A 80 10.70 -1.49 -1.22
CA TRP A 80 11.16 -0.86 -2.47
C TRP A 80 10.88 0.62 -2.40
N CYS A 81 11.84 1.42 -2.84
CA CYS A 81 11.68 2.86 -2.84
C CYS A 81 11.95 3.45 -4.21
N VAL A 82 11.36 4.60 -4.45
CA VAL A 82 11.55 5.37 -5.68
C VAL A 82 12.49 6.51 -5.36
N LEU A 83 13.62 6.58 -6.07
CA LEU A 83 14.60 7.65 -5.85
C LEU A 83 14.97 8.29 -7.19
N TYR A 84 15.20 9.59 -7.16
CA TYR A 84 15.62 10.35 -8.33
C TYR A 84 17.14 10.25 -8.47
N GLY A 85 17.59 9.90 -9.68
CA GLY A 85 19.01 9.75 -10.01
C GLY A 85 19.32 10.25 -11.40
N ASP A 86 20.46 9.85 -11.93
CA ASP A 86 20.94 10.31 -13.24
C ASP A 86 20.00 9.97 -14.40
N ASP A 87 19.30 8.84 -14.27
CA ASP A 87 18.37 8.35 -15.28
C ASP A 87 16.90 8.63 -14.96
N GLY A 88 16.63 9.55 -14.01
CA GLY A 88 15.29 9.88 -13.57
C GLY A 88 14.91 9.10 -12.32
N PHE A 89 13.61 8.81 -12.17
CA PHE A 89 13.12 8.06 -11.03
C PHE A 89 13.30 6.57 -11.27
N THR A 90 13.96 5.90 -10.34
CA THR A 90 14.23 4.47 -10.41
C THR A 90 13.86 3.78 -9.11
N VAL A 91 13.64 2.47 -9.18
CA VAL A 91 13.24 1.66 -8.03
C VAL A 91 14.46 0.98 -7.44
N TYR A 92 14.59 1.04 -6.11
CA TYR A 92 15.64 0.36 -5.37
C TYR A 92 15.04 -0.54 -4.31
N GLU A 93 15.62 -1.73 -4.16
CA GLU A 93 15.29 -2.64 -3.09
C GLU A 93 16.16 -2.32 -1.88
N LYS A 94 15.54 -2.20 -0.71
CA LYS A 94 16.24 -1.90 0.53
C LYS A 94 15.71 -2.74 1.68
N ARG A 95 16.52 -2.87 2.71
CA ARG A 95 16.14 -3.53 3.96
C ARG A 95 15.99 -2.47 5.03
N TRP A 96 14.91 -2.53 5.77
CA TRP A 96 14.65 -1.55 6.84
C TRP A 96 15.64 -1.76 7.99
N THR A 97 16.35 -0.70 8.34
CA THR A 97 17.30 -0.69 9.45
C THR A 97 16.97 0.39 10.47
N ASP A 98 15.81 1.02 10.30
CA ASP A 98 15.36 2.16 11.12
C ASP A 98 16.36 3.33 11.10
N SER A 99 17.05 3.49 9.97
CA SER A 99 18.00 4.57 9.78
C SER A 99 17.28 5.89 9.49
N VAL A 100 18.02 6.98 9.56
CA VAL A 100 17.51 8.31 9.20
C VAL A 100 17.06 8.31 7.74
N GLU A 101 17.81 7.64 6.86
CA GLU A 101 17.46 7.54 5.45
C GLU A 101 16.15 6.76 5.23
N ASP A 102 16.01 5.62 5.90
CA ASP A 102 14.78 4.81 5.80
C ASP A 102 13.56 5.64 6.22
N ASN A 103 13.65 6.33 7.34
CA ASN A 103 12.56 7.14 7.86
C ASN A 103 12.24 8.31 6.94
N ARG A 104 13.28 8.89 6.32
CA ARG A 104 13.07 9.97 5.36
C ARG A 104 12.33 9.47 4.12
N ILE A 105 12.70 8.29 3.61
CA ILE A 105 12.04 7.70 2.45
C ILE A 105 10.56 7.45 2.73
N MET A 106 10.25 6.90 3.90
CA MET A 106 8.86 6.69 4.30
C MET A 106 8.10 8.02 4.43
N ARG A 107 8.71 9.00 5.09
CA ARG A 107 8.07 10.30 5.34
C ARG A 107 7.81 11.07 4.04
N THR A 108 8.64 10.86 3.02
CA THR A 108 8.50 11.54 1.73
C THR A 108 7.62 10.78 0.74
N ASN A 109 6.95 9.71 1.20
CA ASN A 109 6.00 8.94 0.40
C ASN A 109 6.64 8.27 -0.82
N LEU A 110 7.85 7.73 -0.65
CA LEU A 110 8.58 7.06 -1.72
C LEU A 110 8.76 5.57 -1.45
N LEU A 111 8.14 5.04 -0.38
CA LEU A 111 8.30 3.66 0.04
C LEU A 111 7.09 2.83 -0.34
N HIS A 112 7.34 1.66 -0.91
CA HIS A 112 6.31 0.67 -1.22
C HIS A 112 6.72 -0.69 -0.69
N LEU A 113 5.74 -1.52 -0.36
CA LEU A 113 5.97 -2.88 0.12
C LEU A 113 6.01 -3.90 -1.01
N GLU A 114 5.66 -3.49 -2.25
CA GLU A 114 5.70 -4.36 -3.42
C GLU A 114 6.46 -3.67 -4.54
N LYS A 115 7.32 -4.43 -5.21
CA LYS A 115 8.16 -3.89 -6.29
C LYS A 115 7.31 -3.32 -7.43
N LYS A 116 6.24 -4.02 -7.82
CA LYS A 116 5.39 -3.56 -8.94
C LYS A 116 4.76 -2.21 -8.64
N ASN A 117 4.39 -1.96 -7.38
CA ASN A 117 3.80 -0.69 -6.97
C ASN A 117 4.83 0.44 -7.04
N ALA A 118 6.05 0.16 -6.59
CA ALA A 118 7.14 1.13 -6.68
C ALA A 118 7.47 1.45 -8.15
N GLN A 119 7.48 0.43 -9.01
CA GLN A 119 7.76 0.61 -10.42
C GLN A 119 6.70 1.47 -11.11
N GLN A 120 5.43 1.21 -10.82
CA GLN A 120 4.33 2.02 -11.36
C GLN A 120 4.45 3.48 -10.92
N HIS A 121 4.77 3.70 -9.64
CA HIS A 121 4.98 5.04 -9.09
C HIS A 121 6.14 5.75 -9.82
N ALA A 122 7.27 5.06 -9.98
CA ALA A 122 8.43 5.61 -10.69
C ALA A 122 8.09 5.97 -12.13
N ASP A 123 7.36 5.10 -12.83
CA ASP A 123 6.97 5.33 -14.22
C ASP A 123 6.10 6.58 -14.35
N VAL A 124 5.14 6.76 -13.45
CA VAL A 124 4.27 7.93 -13.43
C VAL A 124 5.08 9.20 -13.15
N LEU A 125 5.97 9.17 -12.15
CA LEU A 125 6.81 10.32 -11.82
C LEU A 125 7.70 10.72 -13.00
N ASN A 126 8.25 9.73 -13.72
CA ASN A 126 9.07 10.00 -14.89
C ASN A 126 8.26 10.68 -15.99
N LYS A 127 7.04 10.25 -16.23
CA LYS A 127 6.16 10.87 -17.23
C LYS A 127 5.80 12.30 -16.85
N ILE A 128 5.46 12.53 -15.60
CA ILE A 128 5.13 13.87 -15.10
C ILE A 128 6.35 14.77 -15.21
N HIS A 129 7.52 14.27 -14.80
CA HIS A 129 8.77 15.04 -14.83
C HIS A 129 9.16 15.45 -16.25
N LYS A 130 8.85 14.61 -17.24
CA LYS A 130 9.10 14.91 -18.65
C LYS A 130 8.06 15.84 -19.27
N GLY A 131 7.02 16.19 -18.52
CA GLY A 131 5.94 17.02 -19.02
C GLY A 131 4.87 16.27 -19.79
N GLU A 132 4.84 14.94 -19.74
CA GLU A 132 3.81 14.12 -20.35
C GLU A 132 2.58 14.10 -19.43
N THR A 133 1.50 14.77 -19.83
CA THR A 133 0.32 14.95 -19.00
C THR A 133 -0.92 14.20 -19.50
N GLU A 134 -0.74 13.28 -20.44
CA GLU A 134 -1.84 12.50 -20.99
C GLU A 134 -1.56 11.02 -20.93
#